data_94e79157e2e696ad85ad541ed0272a76
#
_entry.id   94e79157e2e696ad85ad541ed0272a76
#
_cell.length_a   1.000
_cell.length_b   1.000
_cell.length_c   1.000
_cell.angle_alpha   90.00
_cell.angle_beta   90.00
_cell.angle_gamma   90.00
#
_symmetry.space_group_name_H-M   'P 1'
#
loop_
_entity.id
_entity.type
_entity.pdbx_description
1 polymer ?
#
loop_
_entity_poly.entity_id
_entity_poly.type
_entity_poly.pdbx_seq_one_letter_code
_entity_poly.pdbx_strand_id
1 'polypeptide(L)'
;MANQLMSKYQRPVLILNKTIDEETQQICWEGSGRGYDKSALKDFREFCQKSNLIMYAEGHPNAFGFGIIDDNFDKFIQYANSALQDFDFTPIYSVDFIYHTNDLVGKDIIDIAQLKPLWGQGVEEASIAVEGIKVASNNLTLMSRDKNPTLKITMPDGISLIKFKSSEEEYEKLYSE
;
A
#
# COMPACT_ATOMS: atom_id res chain seq x y z
N MET A 1 3.24 8.37 -9.97
CA MET A 1 4.35 7.42 -10.22
C MET A 1 4.83 6.76 -8.91
N ALA A 2 5.32 7.50 -7.89
CA ALA A 2 5.85 6.91 -6.64
C ALA A 2 4.83 6.00 -5.93
N ASN A 3 3.57 6.43 -5.75
CA ASN A 3 2.51 5.60 -5.16
C ASN A 3 2.25 4.31 -5.95
N GLN A 4 2.31 4.35 -7.29
CA GLN A 4 2.11 3.16 -8.11
C GLN A 4 3.24 2.13 -7.92
N LEU A 5 4.49 2.61 -7.85
CA LEU A 5 5.63 1.73 -7.59
C LEU A 5 5.59 1.17 -6.17
N MET A 6 5.30 2.01 -5.17
CA MET A 6 5.13 1.60 -3.78
C MET A 6 4.07 0.50 -3.65
N SER A 7 2.90 0.69 -4.25
CA SER A 7 1.82 -0.31 -4.24
C SER A 7 2.20 -1.59 -4.99
N LYS A 8 2.87 -1.47 -6.15
CA LYS A 8 3.28 -2.61 -6.97
C LYS A 8 4.30 -3.49 -6.26
N TYR A 9 5.30 -2.87 -5.64
CA TYR A 9 6.40 -3.61 -5.02
C TYR A 9 6.21 -3.84 -3.53
N GLN A 10 5.17 -3.23 -2.93
CA GLN A 10 4.90 -3.28 -1.48
C GLN A 10 6.14 -2.91 -0.66
N ARG A 11 6.83 -1.86 -1.09
CA ARG A 11 8.10 -1.38 -0.51
C ARG A 11 8.10 0.15 -0.47
N PRO A 12 8.83 0.76 0.48
CA PRO A 12 9.13 2.18 0.41
C PRO A 12 9.85 2.54 -0.89
N VAL A 13 9.59 3.71 -1.44
CA VAL A 13 10.13 4.15 -2.73
C VAL A 13 10.61 5.59 -2.63
N LEU A 14 11.80 5.87 -3.13
CA LEU A 14 12.28 7.20 -3.47
C LEU A 14 12.33 7.32 -5.00
N ILE A 15 11.73 8.38 -5.55
CA ILE A 15 11.90 8.76 -6.95
C ILE A 15 12.68 10.07 -6.97
N LEU A 16 13.87 10.01 -7.53
CA LEU A 16 14.82 11.09 -7.48
C LEU A 16 15.28 11.47 -8.89
N ASN A 17 15.52 12.76 -9.09
CA ASN A 17 16.21 13.31 -10.26
C ASN A 17 17.54 13.88 -9.83
N LYS A 18 18.55 13.73 -10.67
CA LYS A 18 19.85 14.37 -10.48
C LYS A 18 19.73 15.84 -10.88
N THR A 19 20.09 16.74 -9.97
CA THR A 19 20.02 18.19 -10.13
C THR A 19 21.34 18.83 -9.70
N ILE A 20 21.46 20.14 -9.91
CA ILE A 20 22.56 20.95 -9.38
C ILE A 20 21.91 21.98 -8.46
N ASP A 21 22.33 22.00 -7.21
CA ASP A 21 21.91 23.00 -6.26
C ASP A 21 22.41 24.39 -6.70
N GLU A 22 21.52 25.36 -6.83
CA GLU A 22 21.85 26.68 -7.42
C GLU A 22 22.77 27.51 -6.52
N GLU A 23 22.73 27.34 -5.20
CA GLU A 23 23.51 28.10 -4.25
C GLU A 23 24.92 27.52 -4.06
N THR A 24 24.99 26.20 -3.88
CA THR A 24 26.23 25.49 -3.56
C THR A 24 26.98 24.98 -4.80
N GLN A 25 26.29 24.93 -5.97
CA GLN A 25 26.79 24.31 -7.21
C GLN A 25 27.13 22.82 -7.05
N GLN A 26 26.61 22.17 -5.99
CA GLN A 26 26.82 20.75 -5.76
C GLN A 26 25.79 19.92 -6.54
N ILE A 27 26.21 18.75 -6.98
CA ILE A 27 25.31 17.77 -7.57
C ILE A 27 24.52 17.12 -6.44
N CYS A 28 23.21 17.10 -6.58
CA CYS A 28 22.29 16.47 -5.63
C CYS A 28 21.23 15.63 -6.33
N TRP A 29 20.57 14.79 -5.54
CA TRP A 29 19.44 13.98 -5.97
C TRP A 29 18.23 14.43 -5.16
N GLU A 30 17.20 14.88 -5.86
CA GLU A 30 16.00 15.43 -5.25
C GLU A 30 14.74 14.80 -5.81
N GLY A 31 13.71 14.72 -4.98
CA GLY A 31 12.44 14.19 -5.40
C GLY A 31 11.48 13.83 -4.28
N SER A 32 10.79 12.71 -4.41
CA SER A 32 9.71 12.34 -3.50
C SER A 32 9.88 10.95 -2.92
N GLY A 33 9.62 10.86 -1.60
CA GLY A 33 9.53 9.60 -0.86
C GLY A 33 8.07 9.17 -0.63
N ARG A 34 7.84 7.86 -0.72
CA ARG A 34 6.59 7.22 -0.30
C ARG A 34 6.91 5.98 0.53
N GLY A 35 6.46 6.00 1.78
CA GLY A 35 6.48 4.83 2.65
C GLY A 35 5.38 3.85 2.31
N TYR A 36 5.49 2.63 2.79
CA TYR A 36 4.47 1.59 2.66
C TYR A 36 3.80 1.37 4.03
N ASP A 37 2.68 2.02 4.25
CA ASP A 37 1.97 2.11 5.55
C ASP A 37 1.57 0.74 6.10
N LYS A 38 1.36 -0.25 5.21
CA LYS A 38 0.98 -1.62 5.58
C LYS A 38 2.15 -2.47 6.07
N SER A 39 3.39 -1.95 6.02
CA SER A 39 4.55 -2.63 6.59
C SER A 39 4.78 -2.24 8.07
N ALA A 40 5.71 -2.94 8.73
CA ALA A 40 6.17 -2.58 10.06
C ALA A 40 6.96 -1.26 10.08
N LEU A 41 7.48 -0.78 8.94
CA LEU A 41 8.15 0.52 8.81
C LEU A 41 7.09 1.64 8.72
N LYS A 42 6.72 2.21 9.87
CA LYS A 42 5.63 3.18 9.96
C LYS A 42 6.01 4.61 9.56
N ASP A 43 7.27 5.00 9.69
CA ASP A 43 7.79 6.32 9.31
C ASP A 43 9.05 6.18 8.45
N PHE A 44 8.84 6.20 7.12
CA PHE A 44 9.95 6.11 6.17
C PHE A 44 10.77 7.40 6.12
N ARG A 45 10.17 8.55 6.37
CA ARG A 45 10.88 9.82 6.48
C ARG A 45 11.88 9.80 7.63
N GLU A 46 11.43 9.38 8.83
CA GLU A 46 12.30 9.24 10.01
C GLU A 46 13.44 8.25 9.75
N PHE A 47 13.14 7.12 9.07
CA PHE A 47 14.16 6.16 8.65
C PHE A 47 15.24 6.83 7.80
N CYS A 48 14.86 7.64 6.81
CA CYS A 48 15.81 8.38 5.98
C CYS A 48 16.63 9.39 6.82
N GLN A 49 15.98 10.11 7.73
CA GLN A 49 16.64 11.10 8.59
C GLN A 49 17.68 10.45 9.53
N LYS A 50 17.42 9.28 10.06
CA LYS A 50 18.34 8.53 10.93
C LYS A 50 19.64 8.12 10.26
N SER A 51 19.71 8.15 8.93
CA SER A 51 20.98 7.93 8.21
C SER A 51 22.02 9.02 8.47
N ASN A 52 21.58 10.25 8.78
CA ASN A 52 22.40 11.45 8.85
C ASN A 52 23.20 11.75 7.57
N LEU A 53 22.75 11.26 6.41
CA LEU A 53 23.40 11.41 5.12
C LEU A 53 22.66 12.33 4.17
N ILE A 54 21.40 12.65 4.49
CA ILE A 54 20.50 13.41 3.62
C ILE A 54 20.59 14.92 3.89
N MET A 55 20.20 15.71 2.92
CA MET A 55 20.06 17.17 3.05
C MET A 55 18.77 17.50 3.79
N TYR A 56 17.67 16.91 3.33
CA TYR A 56 16.34 17.09 3.91
C TYR A 56 15.43 15.91 3.65
N ALA A 57 14.42 15.75 4.52
CA ALA A 57 13.24 14.94 4.31
C ALA A 57 12.07 15.67 4.97
N GLU A 58 11.19 16.29 4.17
CA GLU A 58 10.16 17.21 4.64
C GLU A 58 8.78 16.80 4.16
N GLY A 59 7.82 16.79 5.08
CA GLY A 59 6.45 16.39 4.81
C GLY A 59 5.92 15.37 5.83
N HIS A 60 5.02 14.51 5.38
CA HIS A 60 4.41 13.47 6.22
C HIS A 60 5.33 12.24 6.37
N PRO A 61 5.14 11.40 7.40
CA PRO A 61 5.95 10.19 7.63
C PRO A 61 6.14 9.29 6.40
N ASN A 62 5.09 9.12 5.60
CA ASN A 62 5.10 8.26 4.41
C ASN A 62 4.85 9.01 3.09
N ALA A 63 4.92 10.36 3.09
CA ALA A 63 4.78 11.18 1.88
C ALA A 63 5.55 12.49 2.05
N PHE A 64 6.78 12.54 1.54
CA PHE A 64 7.70 13.63 1.81
C PHE A 64 8.58 13.99 0.59
N GLY A 65 9.09 15.21 0.60
CA GLY A 65 10.18 15.65 -0.26
C GLY A 65 11.51 15.15 0.30
N PHE A 66 12.45 14.81 -0.57
CA PHE A 66 13.74 14.23 -0.20
C PHE A 66 14.86 14.86 -1.01
N GLY A 67 15.98 15.14 -0.36
CA GLY A 67 17.20 15.62 -1.00
C GLY A 67 18.46 15.05 -0.36
N ILE A 68 19.44 14.68 -1.21
CA ILE A 68 20.71 14.13 -0.80
C ILE A 68 21.82 14.59 -1.77
N ILE A 69 23.00 14.96 -1.27
CA ILE A 69 24.16 15.25 -2.11
C ILE A 69 24.70 13.97 -2.76
N ASP A 70 25.25 14.12 -3.98
CA ASP A 70 25.76 12.99 -4.77
C ASP A 70 26.81 12.16 -4.01
N ASP A 71 27.73 12.81 -3.28
CA ASP A 71 28.77 12.16 -2.48
C ASP A 71 28.26 11.25 -1.37
N ASN A 72 27.04 11.43 -0.93
CA ASN A 72 26.40 10.62 0.11
C ASN A 72 25.41 9.59 -0.46
N PHE A 73 25.10 9.65 -1.75
CA PHE A 73 24.08 8.81 -2.36
C PHE A 73 24.37 7.30 -2.20
N ASP A 74 25.58 6.89 -2.58
CA ASP A 74 25.97 5.47 -2.45
C ASP A 74 26.03 5.00 -1.00
N LYS A 75 26.45 5.88 -0.08
CA LYS A 75 26.46 5.58 1.36
C LYS A 75 25.04 5.38 1.90
N PHE A 76 24.11 6.21 1.42
CA PHE A 76 22.70 6.08 1.78
C PHE A 76 22.09 4.77 1.25
N ILE A 77 22.41 4.38 0.03
CA ILE A 77 21.99 3.08 -0.53
C ILE A 77 22.53 1.93 0.31
N GLN A 78 23.80 1.97 0.70
CA GLN A 78 24.39 0.96 1.59
C GLN A 78 23.71 0.91 2.96
N TYR A 79 23.47 2.08 3.57
CA TYR A 79 22.73 2.17 4.83
C TYR A 79 21.33 1.55 4.71
N ALA A 80 20.57 1.96 3.69
CA ALA A 80 19.21 1.47 3.48
C ALA A 80 19.17 -0.05 3.23
N ASN A 81 20.05 -0.57 2.39
CA ASN A 81 20.15 -2.00 2.13
C ASN A 81 20.53 -2.79 3.40
N SER A 82 21.51 -2.32 4.16
CA SER A 82 21.91 -3.00 5.40
C SER A 82 20.82 -2.97 6.47
N ALA A 83 20.16 -1.82 6.64
CA ALA A 83 19.13 -1.66 7.65
C ALA A 83 17.81 -2.40 7.32
N LEU A 84 17.54 -2.62 6.02
CA LEU A 84 16.30 -3.23 5.55
C LEU A 84 16.50 -4.64 4.98
N GLN A 85 17.71 -5.21 5.02
CA GLN A 85 18.02 -6.51 4.45
C GLN A 85 17.12 -7.62 4.98
N ASP A 86 16.95 -7.68 6.30
CA ASP A 86 16.14 -8.68 6.99
C ASP A 86 14.78 -8.13 7.47
N PHE A 87 14.40 -6.96 6.94
CA PHE A 87 13.16 -6.32 7.34
C PHE A 87 11.96 -7.01 6.70
N ASP A 88 11.02 -7.44 7.53
CA ASP A 88 9.78 -8.04 7.05
C ASP A 88 8.81 -6.95 6.55
N PHE A 89 8.58 -6.96 5.24
CA PHE A 89 7.62 -6.08 4.58
C PHE A 89 6.27 -6.77 4.32
N THR A 90 6.01 -7.91 4.93
CA THR A 90 4.69 -8.55 4.83
C THR A 90 3.59 -7.56 5.22
N PRO A 91 2.57 -7.39 4.38
CA PRO A 91 1.50 -6.45 4.67
C PRO A 91 0.76 -6.79 5.96
N ILE A 92 0.65 -5.81 6.86
CA ILE A 92 -0.12 -5.91 8.08
C ILE A 92 -1.45 -5.18 7.83
N TYR A 93 -2.56 -5.90 7.96
CA TYR A 93 -3.90 -5.35 7.86
C TYR A 93 -4.51 -5.28 9.26
N SER A 94 -4.73 -4.07 9.76
CA SER A 94 -5.55 -3.88 10.95
C SER A 94 -7.02 -3.91 10.54
N VAL A 95 -7.83 -4.66 11.24
CA VAL A 95 -9.28 -4.71 11.02
C VAL A 95 -10.02 -4.37 12.30
N ASP A 96 -11.10 -3.62 12.17
CA ASP A 96 -11.94 -3.21 13.30
C ASP A 96 -12.91 -4.31 13.69
N PHE A 97 -13.32 -5.13 12.72
CA PHE A 97 -14.25 -6.22 12.94
C PHE A 97 -14.04 -7.39 11.97
N ILE A 98 -14.25 -8.61 12.44
CA ILE A 98 -14.18 -9.84 11.66
C ILE A 98 -15.57 -10.48 11.61
N TYR A 99 -16.12 -10.65 10.41
CA TYR A 99 -17.31 -11.46 10.18
C TYR A 99 -16.93 -12.85 9.71
N HIS A 100 -17.62 -13.87 10.22
CA HIS A 100 -17.65 -15.17 9.56
C HIS A 100 -18.69 -15.16 8.45
N THR A 101 -18.47 -15.93 7.39
CA THR A 101 -19.39 -15.98 6.24
C THR A 101 -20.83 -16.32 6.63
N ASN A 102 -21.02 -17.12 7.69
CA ASN A 102 -22.36 -17.50 8.17
C ASN A 102 -23.07 -16.37 8.96
N ASP A 103 -22.33 -15.39 9.44
CA ASP A 103 -22.82 -14.30 10.30
C ASP A 103 -22.83 -12.95 9.55
N LEU A 104 -22.41 -12.96 8.28
CA LEU A 104 -22.34 -11.74 7.48
C LEU A 104 -23.74 -11.28 7.10
N VAL A 105 -24.14 -10.12 7.61
CA VAL A 105 -25.41 -9.48 7.29
C VAL A 105 -25.14 -8.28 6.38
N GLY A 106 -25.62 -8.34 5.15
CA GLY A 106 -25.41 -7.28 4.16
C GLY A 106 -25.89 -5.90 4.63
N LYS A 107 -26.94 -5.87 5.46
CA LYS A 107 -27.43 -4.62 6.07
C LYS A 107 -26.39 -3.97 6.97
N ASP A 108 -25.66 -4.72 7.78
CA ASP A 108 -24.65 -4.18 8.68
C ASP A 108 -23.52 -3.50 7.91
N ILE A 109 -23.10 -4.10 6.79
CA ILE A 109 -22.10 -3.50 5.89
C ILE A 109 -22.62 -2.20 5.27
N ILE A 110 -23.89 -2.14 4.89
CA ILE A 110 -24.51 -0.91 4.37
C ILE A 110 -24.58 0.16 5.45
N ASP A 111 -24.96 -0.20 6.66
CA ASP A 111 -25.05 0.74 7.78
C ASP A 111 -23.66 1.33 8.14
N ILE A 112 -22.60 0.50 8.12
CA ILE A 112 -21.23 0.95 8.28
C ILE A 112 -20.82 1.88 7.13
N ALA A 113 -21.14 1.52 5.88
CA ALA A 113 -20.82 2.34 4.72
C ALA A 113 -21.48 3.72 4.73
N GLN A 114 -22.65 3.87 5.40
CA GLN A 114 -23.31 5.17 5.61
C GLN A 114 -22.50 6.13 6.50
N LEU A 115 -21.54 5.61 7.29
CA LEU A 115 -20.64 6.44 8.10
C LEU A 115 -19.53 7.10 7.27
N LYS A 116 -19.41 6.78 5.97
CA LYS A 116 -18.38 7.33 5.06
C LYS A 116 -18.21 8.85 5.14
N PRO A 117 -19.25 9.68 5.32
CA PRO A 117 -19.07 11.14 5.47
C PRO A 117 -18.29 11.56 6.72
N LEU A 118 -18.15 10.66 7.71
CA LEU A 118 -17.40 10.92 8.95
C LEU A 118 -15.93 10.54 8.82
N TRP A 119 -15.56 9.74 7.81
CA TRP A 119 -14.20 9.28 7.61
C TRP A 119 -13.33 10.35 6.98
N GLY A 120 -12.10 10.48 7.48
CA GLY A 120 -11.16 11.48 6.99
C GLY A 120 -10.01 11.70 7.98
N GLN A 121 -9.53 12.92 8.03
CA GLN A 121 -8.41 13.24 8.92
C GLN A 121 -8.84 13.08 10.40
N GLY A 122 -8.21 12.12 11.09
CA GLY A 122 -8.48 11.82 12.49
C GLY A 122 -9.56 10.75 12.74
N VAL A 123 -10.29 10.33 11.69
CA VAL A 123 -11.25 9.22 11.76
C VAL A 123 -10.99 8.31 10.55
N GLU A 124 -10.29 7.21 10.76
CA GLU A 124 -9.97 6.27 9.69
C GLU A 124 -11.22 5.54 9.17
N GLU A 125 -11.17 5.11 7.92
CA GLU A 125 -12.20 4.29 7.32
C GLU A 125 -12.24 2.92 8.00
N ALA A 126 -13.45 2.46 8.37
CA ALA A 126 -13.62 1.15 9.00
C ALA A 126 -13.14 0.02 8.08
N SER A 127 -12.28 -0.81 8.62
CA SER A 127 -11.72 -2.00 7.96
C SER A 127 -12.39 -3.26 8.49
N ILE A 128 -13.02 -4.02 7.58
CA ILE A 128 -13.74 -5.25 7.91
C ILE A 128 -13.07 -6.42 7.21
N ALA A 129 -12.82 -7.50 7.95
CA ALA A 129 -12.44 -8.78 7.37
C ALA A 129 -13.64 -9.74 7.34
N VAL A 130 -13.69 -10.57 6.32
CA VAL A 130 -14.64 -11.69 6.24
C VAL A 130 -13.82 -12.97 6.12
N GLU A 131 -13.98 -13.87 7.06
CA GLU A 131 -13.29 -15.16 7.07
C GLU A 131 -14.23 -16.31 6.76
N GLY A 132 -13.65 -17.47 6.40
CA GLY A 132 -14.41 -18.66 6.04
C GLY A 132 -15.02 -18.61 4.64
N ILE A 133 -14.55 -17.69 3.77
CA ILE A 133 -15.00 -17.62 2.38
C ILE A 133 -14.49 -18.87 1.66
N LYS A 134 -15.43 -19.68 1.14
CA LYS A 134 -15.10 -20.79 0.27
C LYS A 134 -15.16 -20.34 -1.18
N VAL A 135 -14.01 -20.36 -1.84
CA VAL A 135 -13.90 -20.07 -3.26
C VAL A 135 -13.96 -21.37 -4.04
N ALA A 136 -14.75 -21.38 -5.10
CA ALA A 136 -14.88 -22.51 -6.00
C ALA A 136 -15.21 -22.00 -7.42
N SER A 137 -14.98 -22.83 -8.42
CA SER A 137 -15.21 -22.46 -9.83
C SER A 137 -16.66 -22.02 -10.13
N ASN A 138 -17.62 -22.48 -9.36
CA ASN A 138 -19.03 -22.15 -9.56
C ASN A 138 -19.47 -20.83 -8.89
N ASN A 139 -18.66 -20.26 -8.00
CA ASN A 139 -18.98 -19.00 -7.32
C ASN A 139 -17.99 -17.86 -7.58
N LEU A 140 -16.88 -18.14 -8.28
CA LEU A 140 -15.88 -17.16 -8.66
C LEU A 140 -16.07 -16.73 -10.13
N THR A 141 -16.09 -15.44 -10.37
CA THR A 141 -16.22 -14.87 -11.73
C THR A 141 -15.26 -13.71 -11.92
N LEU A 142 -14.58 -13.67 -13.07
CA LEU A 142 -13.82 -12.50 -13.54
C LEU A 142 -14.65 -11.76 -14.58
N MET A 143 -15.12 -10.57 -14.23
CA MET A 143 -15.88 -9.66 -15.08
C MET A 143 -14.97 -8.63 -15.74
N SER A 144 -15.40 -8.06 -16.88
CA SER A 144 -14.74 -6.93 -17.57
C SER A 144 -13.25 -7.15 -17.83
N ARG A 145 -12.86 -8.32 -18.30
CA ARG A 145 -11.46 -8.75 -18.51
C ARG A 145 -10.61 -7.74 -19.28
N ASP A 146 -11.19 -7.08 -20.29
CA ASP A 146 -10.42 -6.26 -21.24
C ASP A 146 -10.11 -4.85 -20.76
N LYS A 147 -10.88 -4.28 -19.82
CA LYS A 147 -10.73 -2.87 -19.41
C LYS A 147 -10.46 -2.67 -17.94
N ASN A 148 -11.30 -3.24 -17.09
CA ASN A 148 -11.20 -3.13 -15.64
C ASN A 148 -11.55 -4.46 -15.01
N PRO A 149 -10.65 -5.44 -15.03
CA PRO A 149 -10.93 -6.74 -14.49
C PRO A 149 -11.45 -6.63 -13.04
N THR A 150 -12.54 -7.32 -12.77
CA THR A 150 -13.24 -7.25 -11.49
C THR A 150 -13.57 -8.66 -11.04
N LEU A 151 -13.01 -9.07 -9.92
CA LEU A 151 -13.35 -10.34 -9.29
C LEU A 151 -14.67 -10.23 -8.54
N LYS A 152 -15.52 -11.26 -8.71
CA LYS A 152 -16.76 -11.43 -7.97
C LYS A 152 -16.82 -12.82 -7.38
N ILE A 153 -17.06 -12.91 -6.08
CA ILE A 153 -17.38 -14.16 -5.39
C ILE A 153 -18.84 -14.05 -4.93
N THR A 154 -19.68 -14.99 -5.37
CA THR A 154 -21.09 -15.05 -4.95
C THR A 154 -21.25 -16.08 -3.84
N MET A 155 -21.72 -15.65 -2.69
CA MET A 155 -21.93 -16.50 -1.53
C MET A 155 -23.30 -17.20 -1.61
N PRO A 156 -23.50 -18.33 -0.89
CA PRO A 156 -24.75 -19.11 -0.95
C PRO A 156 -26.01 -18.32 -0.55
N ASP A 157 -25.87 -17.32 0.31
CA ASP A 157 -26.94 -16.42 0.77
C ASP A 157 -27.28 -15.29 -0.22
N GLY A 158 -26.55 -15.23 -1.37
CA GLY A 158 -26.73 -14.24 -2.42
C GLY A 158 -25.88 -12.98 -2.25
N ILE A 159 -25.16 -12.82 -1.15
CA ILE A 159 -24.19 -11.73 -0.99
C ILE A 159 -23.07 -11.92 -2.01
N SER A 160 -22.63 -10.82 -2.63
CA SER A 160 -21.51 -10.82 -3.56
C SER A 160 -20.37 -9.96 -3.04
N LEU A 161 -19.19 -10.54 -2.94
CA LEU A 161 -17.95 -9.85 -2.66
C LEU A 161 -17.33 -9.42 -4.00
N ILE A 162 -16.97 -8.14 -4.13
CA ILE A 162 -16.48 -7.58 -5.38
C ILE A 162 -15.13 -6.90 -5.13
N LYS A 163 -14.12 -7.29 -5.92
CA LYS A 163 -12.82 -6.64 -5.94
C LYS A 163 -12.60 -6.00 -7.31
N PHE A 164 -12.63 -4.67 -7.34
CA PHE A 164 -12.32 -3.89 -8.54
C PHE A 164 -10.80 -3.86 -8.80
N LYS A 165 -10.42 -3.59 -10.06
CA LYS A 165 -9.02 -3.49 -10.51
C LYS A 165 -8.20 -4.74 -10.17
N SER A 166 -8.82 -5.89 -10.34
CA SER A 166 -8.18 -7.20 -10.20
C SER A 166 -7.35 -7.54 -11.45
N SER A 167 -6.68 -8.68 -11.43
CA SER A 167 -5.95 -9.21 -12.58
C SER A 167 -6.43 -10.62 -12.94
N GLU A 168 -6.09 -11.08 -14.14
CA GLU A 168 -6.32 -12.47 -14.54
C GLU A 168 -5.45 -13.43 -13.71
N GLU A 169 -4.24 -13.00 -13.36
CA GLU A 169 -3.34 -13.76 -12.49
C GLU A 169 -3.95 -14.00 -11.09
N GLU A 170 -4.58 -12.97 -10.51
CA GLU A 170 -5.30 -13.12 -9.22
C GLU A 170 -6.48 -14.07 -9.34
N TYR A 171 -7.21 -14.05 -10.46
CA TYR A 171 -8.30 -14.97 -10.72
C TYR A 171 -7.79 -16.42 -10.82
N GLU A 172 -6.76 -16.66 -11.62
CA GLU A 172 -6.18 -17.99 -11.81
C GLU A 172 -5.63 -18.56 -10.50
N LYS A 173 -5.01 -17.73 -9.68
CA LYS A 173 -4.52 -18.14 -8.36
C LYS A 173 -5.66 -18.62 -7.46
N LEU A 174 -6.75 -17.86 -7.36
CA LEU A 174 -7.92 -18.23 -6.56
C LEU A 174 -8.70 -19.43 -7.14
N TYR A 175 -8.59 -19.66 -8.45
CA TYR A 175 -9.25 -20.77 -9.13
C TYR A 175 -8.50 -22.10 -8.94
N SER A 176 -7.19 -22.04 -8.69
CA SER A 176 -6.30 -23.21 -8.55
C SER A 176 -6.11 -23.69 -7.09
N GLU A 177 -6.52 -22.90 -6.11
CA GLU A 177 -6.53 -23.26 -4.68
C GLU A 177 -7.83 -24.01 -4.31
#